data_54c282bc52cc827e1ee20f3a21afb581
#
_entry.id   54c282bc52cc827e1ee20f3a21afb581
#
_cell.length_a   1.000
_cell.length_b   1.000
_cell.length_c   1.000
_cell.angle_alpha   90.00
_cell.angle_beta   90.00
_cell.angle_gamma   90.00
#
_symmetry.space_group_name_H-M   'P 1'
#
loop_
_entity.id
_entity.type
_entity.pdbx_description
1 polymer ?
#
loop_
_entity_poly.entity_id
_entity_poly.type
_entity_poly.pdbx_seq_one_letter_code
_entity_poly.pdbx_strand_id
1 'polypeptide(L)'
;MYITLINFSFDVCYGIMDTDPFTGEPLPLDVVQTFRPDVYGIFDLSDSTILCLGTPEAGQTHINGVILNNCVNLTTIDFQGQAYCTKLSAVNCDNLSNITALDCDYQEITVQPRGFSEPVSATVLGEGSIGMTCSYSDNSCELYAKNNGEFRGWYVDGELISTDYMLSVEYGEGIDIVACYTDDYSPVLLGDVDGDSSVTLADAIHVARCAIGVSTLSAELPNAETAADFDGNGRIDMTDAILIARVAIGVA
;
A
#
# COMPACT_ATOMS: atom_id res chain seq x y z
N MET A 1 -2.90 -5.45 31.42
CA MET A 1 -3.45 -4.14 30.97
C MET A 1 -4.36 -4.43 29.82
N TYR A 2 -5.62 -4.01 29.89
CA TYR A 2 -6.52 -4.15 28.74
C TYR A 2 -6.23 -3.00 27.79
N ILE A 3 -5.78 -3.27 26.59
CA ILE A 3 -5.74 -2.25 25.55
C ILE A 3 -7.18 -2.16 25.02
N THR A 4 -7.88 -1.10 25.43
CA THR A 4 -9.15 -0.76 24.81
C THR A 4 -8.82 -0.14 23.46
N LEU A 5 -9.24 -0.78 22.37
CA LEU A 5 -9.08 -0.26 21.03
C LEU A 5 -9.97 0.98 20.89
N ILE A 6 -9.35 2.15 20.82
CA ILE A 6 -10.04 3.43 20.66
C ILE A 6 -9.99 3.77 19.18
N ASN A 7 -11.11 4.03 18.57
CA ASN A 7 -11.41 4.38 17.18
C ASN A 7 -11.90 3.23 16.29
N PHE A 8 -12.89 2.50 16.75
CA PHE A 8 -13.68 1.67 15.87
C PHE A 8 -14.88 2.46 15.34
N SER A 9 -15.10 2.36 14.04
CA SER A 9 -16.38 2.76 13.43
C SER A 9 -17.50 1.74 13.66
N PHE A 10 -17.40 0.90 14.70
CA PHE A 10 -18.35 -0.20 14.98
C PHE A 10 -18.75 -0.26 16.44
N ASP A 11 -19.99 -0.70 16.68
CA ASP A 11 -20.64 -0.80 17.99
C ASP A 11 -20.07 -1.90 18.92
N VAL A 12 -18.88 -2.45 18.64
CA VAL A 12 -18.32 -3.56 19.42
C VAL A 12 -16.86 -3.29 19.78
N CYS A 13 -16.58 -3.11 21.06
CA CYS A 13 -15.24 -2.94 21.61
C CYS A 13 -14.59 -4.29 21.88
N TYR A 14 -13.36 -4.47 21.37
CA TYR A 14 -12.49 -5.58 21.74
C TYR A 14 -11.33 -5.06 22.56
N GLY A 15 -10.94 -5.82 23.58
CA GLY A 15 -9.72 -5.61 24.32
C GLY A 15 -8.66 -6.62 23.87
N ILE A 16 -7.48 -6.15 23.56
CA ILE A 16 -6.28 -6.98 23.57
C ILE A 16 -5.82 -7.03 25.01
N MET A 17 -5.73 -8.25 25.58
CA MET A 17 -5.24 -8.40 26.94
C MET A 17 -3.74 -8.66 26.88
N ASP A 18 -2.97 -7.78 27.48
CA ASP A 18 -1.52 -7.96 27.70
C ASP A 18 -1.21 -8.58 29.08
N THR A 19 -2.22 -8.70 29.94
CA THR A 19 -2.12 -9.33 31.26
C THR A 19 -3.27 -10.31 31.48
N ASP A 20 -2.98 -11.41 32.14
CA ASP A 20 -3.99 -12.34 32.62
C ASP A 20 -4.91 -11.62 33.64
N PRO A 21 -6.24 -11.59 33.40
CA PRO A 21 -7.17 -10.85 34.27
C PRO A 21 -7.31 -11.45 35.66
N PHE A 22 -6.84 -12.67 35.89
CA PHE A 22 -6.95 -13.37 37.16
C PHE A 22 -5.67 -13.32 37.97
N THR A 23 -4.50 -13.33 37.30
CA THR A 23 -3.20 -13.35 37.98
C THR A 23 -2.47 -12.01 37.92
N GLY A 24 -2.82 -11.13 36.99
CA GLY A 24 -2.14 -9.87 36.73
C GLY A 24 -0.76 -10.04 36.08
N GLU A 25 -0.37 -11.26 35.72
CA GLU A 25 0.90 -11.54 35.06
C GLU A 25 0.82 -11.18 33.56
N PRO A 26 1.93 -10.75 32.96
CA PRO A 26 1.98 -10.50 31.52
C PRO A 26 1.64 -11.76 30.74
N LEU A 27 0.73 -11.65 29.78
CA LEU A 27 0.48 -12.72 28.83
C LEU A 27 1.66 -12.84 27.85
N PRO A 28 1.99 -14.05 27.36
CA PRO A 28 2.95 -14.21 26.30
C PRO A 28 2.57 -13.32 25.11
N LEU A 29 3.54 -12.59 24.57
CA LEU A 29 3.36 -11.55 23.55
C LEU A 29 2.95 -12.11 22.16
N ASP A 30 2.88 -13.40 22.02
CA ASP A 30 2.51 -14.15 20.82
C ASP A 30 1.01 -14.48 20.73
N VAL A 31 0.21 -14.02 21.69
CA VAL A 31 -1.21 -14.40 21.76
C VAL A 31 -2.11 -13.20 21.55
N VAL A 32 -2.51 -12.93 20.32
CA VAL A 32 -3.75 -12.21 20.05
C VAL A 32 -4.90 -13.13 20.38
N GLN A 33 -5.44 -12.97 21.59
CA GLN A 33 -6.50 -13.84 22.04
C GLN A 33 -7.86 -13.38 21.53
N THR A 34 -8.41 -14.20 20.67
CA THR A 34 -9.82 -14.32 20.32
C THR A 34 -10.51 -13.01 19.91
N PHE A 35 -10.44 -12.72 18.63
CA PHE A 35 -11.47 -11.91 17.98
C PHE A 35 -12.80 -12.69 18.03
N ARG A 36 -13.90 -12.00 18.26
CA ARG A 36 -15.21 -12.65 18.16
C ARG A 36 -15.57 -12.93 16.70
N PRO A 37 -16.35 -13.96 16.40
CA PRO A 37 -16.66 -14.37 15.01
C PRO A 37 -17.49 -13.38 14.21
N ASP A 38 -17.93 -12.28 14.79
CA ASP A 38 -18.84 -11.28 14.23
C ASP A 38 -18.18 -9.90 14.02
N VAL A 39 -16.84 -9.84 13.98
CA VAL A 39 -16.11 -8.61 13.72
C VAL A 39 -15.95 -8.37 12.21
N TYR A 40 -16.32 -7.18 11.78
CA TYR A 40 -16.23 -6.73 10.39
C TYR A 40 -15.51 -5.39 10.34
N GLY A 41 -14.73 -5.17 9.26
CA GLY A 41 -14.19 -3.87 8.91
C GLY A 41 -12.70 -3.70 9.13
N ILE A 42 -12.27 -2.45 9.19
CA ILE A 42 -10.86 -2.08 9.36
C ILE A 42 -10.56 -1.89 10.84
N PHE A 43 -9.52 -2.55 11.32
CA PHE A 43 -8.96 -2.32 12.65
C PHE A 43 -7.90 -1.23 12.59
N ASP A 44 -8.21 -0.09 13.16
CA ASP A 44 -7.23 0.97 13.36
C ASP A 44 -6.69 0.88 14.80
N LEU A 45 -5.46 0.42 14.90
CA LEU A 45 -4.68 0.27 16.12
C LEU A 45 -3.57 1.31 16.22
N SER A 46 -3.62 2.35 15.40
CA SER A 46 -2.60 3.41 15.37
C SER A 46 -2.38 4.02 16.76
N ASP A 47 -1.16 4.48 17.00
CA ASP A 47 -0.73 5.09 18.26
C ASP A 47 -0.86 4.17 19.49
N SER A 48 -1.05 2.87 19.28
CA SER A 48 -1.14 1.90 20.38
C SER A 48 0.23 1.43 20.87
N THR A 49 0.24 0.83 22.06
CA THR A 49 1.46 0.24 22.66
C THR A 49 1.62 -1.24 22.32
N ILE A 50 0.96 -1.71 21.26
CA ILE A 50 1.02 -3.11 20.85
C ILE A 50 2.46 -3.51 20.49
N LEU A 51 2.85 -4.72 20.90
CA LEU A 51 4.19 -5.27 20.65
C LEU A 51 4.21 -6.22 19.46
N CYS A 52 3.16 -7.00 19.30
CA CYS A 52 3.02 -7.97 18.22
C CYS A 52 1.57 -8.04 17.75
N LEU A 53 1.39 -8.21 16.45
CA LEU A 53 0.11 -8.59 15.86
C LEU A 53 0.23 -10.03 15.35
N GLY A 54 -0.59 -10.92 15.90
CA GLY A 54 -0.69 -12.32 15.44
C GLY A 54 -1.95 -12.56 14.61
N THR A 55 -1.97 -13.68 13.91
CA THR A 55 -3.12 -14.13 13.14
C THR A 55 -4.24 -14.63 14.07
N PRO A 56 -5.47 -14.13 13.97
CA PRO A 56 -6.61 -14.72 14.65
C PRO A 56 -6.93 -16.12 14.10
N GLU A 57 -7.60 -16.95 14.88
CA GLU A 57 -7.99 -18.29 14.42
C GLU A 57 -8.82 -18.22 13.13
N ALA A 58 -8.50 -19.07 12.18
CA ALA A 58 -9.13 -19.08 10.85
C ALA A 58 -10.66 -19.24 10.95
N GLY A 59 -11.38 -18.40 10.19
CA GLY A 59 -12.84 -18.46 10.08
C GLY A 59 -13.61 -17.72 11.19
N GLN A 60 -12.92 -17.05 12.11
CA GLN A 60 -13.58 -16.34 13.22
C GLN A 60 -13.78 -14.83 12.99
N THR A 61 -13.18 -14.26 11.96
CA THR A 61 -13.23 -12.82 11.75
C THR A 61 -13.41 -12.45 10.28
N HIS A 62 -14.06 -11.31 10.05
CA HIS A 62 -14.16 -10.67 8.73
C HIS A 62 -13.43 -9.32 8.77
N ILE A 63 -12.12 -9.38 9.10
CA ILE A 63 -11.26 -8.21 9.13
C ILE A 63 -10.97 -7.81 7.68
N ASN A 64 -11.36 -6.59 7.32
CA ASN A 64 -11.12 -6.06 5.97
C ASN A 64 -9.76 -5.35 5.85
N GLY A 65 -9.20 -4.93 6.97
CA GLY A 65 -7.89 -4.30 6.99
C GLY A 65 -7.39 -4.06 8.40
N VAL A 66 -6.08 -3.84 8.51
CA VAL A 66 -5.40 -3.52 9.77
C VAL A 66 -4.52 -2.29 9.56
N ILE A 67 -4.63 -1.32 10.46
CA ILE A 67 -3.81 -0.11 10.49
C ILE A 67 -3.09 -0.04 11.83
N LEU A 68 -1.76 0.04 11.79
CA LEU A 68 -0.85 0.00 12.95
C LEU A 68 0.12 1.19 12.95
N ASN A 69 -0.26 2.31 12.35
CA ASN A 69 0.64 3.44 12.20
C ASN A 69 1.05 4.03 13.57
N ASN A 70 2.28 4.50 13.68
CA ASN A 70 2.87 5.07 14.90
C ASN A 70 2.91 4.10 16.10
N CYS A 71 2.88 2.79 15.86
CA CYS A 71 3.01 1.79 16.92
C CYS A 71 4.49 1.57 17.26
N VAL A 72 5.08 2.50 18.01
CA VAL A 72 6.53 2.56 18.27
C VAL A 72 7.10 1.33 19.00
N ASN A 73 6.25 0.54 19.66
CA ASN A 73 6.67 -0.69 20.34
C ASN A 73 6.47 -1.94 19.48
N LEU A 74 5.82 -1.83 18.31
CA LEU A 74 5.52 -2.95 17.44
C LEU A 74 6.81 -3.56 16.88
N THR A 75 7.02 -4.84 17.12
CA THR A 75 8.20 -5.59 16.66
C THR A 75 7.89 -6.61 15.59
N THR A 76 6.67 -7.15 15.60
CA THR A 76 6.30 -8.26 14.72
C THR A 76 4.87 -8.12 14.24
N ILE A 77 4.67 -8.36 12.95
CA ILE A 77 3.38 -8.62 12.32
C ILE A 77 3.43 -10.03 11.76
N ASP A 78 2.55 -10.91 12.25
CA ASP A 78 2.32 -12.24 11.71
C ASP A 78 0.80 -12.37 11.47
N PHE A 79 0.32 -11.83 10.34
CA PHE A 79 -1.09 -11.75 10.02
C PHE A 79 -1.39 -12.43 8.70
N GLN A 80 -1.85 -13.67 8.78
CA GLN A 80 -1.99 -14.56 7.66
C GLN A 80 -3.39 -15.19 7.59
N GLY A 81 -3.72 -15.78 6.44
CA GLY A 81 -4.89 -16.66 6.29
C GLY A 81 -6.26 -15.99 6.48
N GLN A 82 -6.35 -14.67 6.36
CA GLN A 82 -7.59 -13.91 6.50
C GLN A 82 -8.09 -13.45 5.14
N ALA A 83 -8.91 -14.26 4.49
CA ALA A 83 -9.37 -14.06 3.11
C ALA A 83 -10.08 -12.71 2.84
N TYR A 84 -10.60 -12.06 3.89
CA TYR A 84 -11.27 -10.76 3.73
C TYR A 84 -10.35 -9.57 4.02
N CYS A 85 -9.12 -9.80 4.48
CA CYS A 85 -8.18 -8.73 4.79
C CYS A 85 -7.51 -8.24 3.51
N THR A 86 -7.90 -7.05 3.08
CA THR A 86 -7.43 -6.44 1.82
C THR A 86 -6.43 -5.32 2.05
N LYS A 87 -6.26 -4.86 3.30
CA LYS A 87 -5.38 -3.72 3.62
C LYS A 87 -4.53 -3.99 4.85
N LEU A 88 -3.23 -3.68 4.73
CA LEU A 88 -2.29 -3.61 5.85
C LEU A 88 -1.52 -2.29 5.80
N SER A 89 -1.50 -1.56 6.92
CA SER A 89 -0.69 -0.35 7.06
C SER A 89 0.06 -0.38 8.39
N ALA A 90 1.38 -0.16 8.36
CA ALA A 90 2.24 -0.08 9.54
C ALA A 90 3.42 0.86 9.26
N VAL A 91 3.16 2.16 9.34
CA VAL A 91 4.13 3.23 9.07
C VAL A 91 4.54 3.88 10.40
N ASN A 92 5.77 4.40 10.49
CA ASN A 92 6.37 4.96 11.70
C ASN A 92 6.40 3.96 12.86
N CYS A 93 6.76 2.70 12.57
CA CYS A 93 6.91 1.63 13.54
C CYS A 93 8.40 1.26 13.67
N ASP A 94 9.19 2.13 14.32
CA ASP A 94 10.66 2.09 14.34
C ASP A 94 11.28 0.76 14.80
N ASN A 95 10.52 -0.05 15.54
CA ASN A 95 10.96 -1.34 16.05
C ASN A 95 10.44 -2.55 15.24
N LEU A 96 9.65 -2.32 14.19
CA LEU A 96 9.05 -3.39 13.38
C LEU A 96 10.13 -4.16 12.62
N SER A 97 10.46 -5.34 13.12
CA SER A 97 11.60 -6.14 12.69
C SER A 97 11.21 -7.34 11.82
N ASN A 98 9.99 -7.85 12.00
CA ASN A 98 9.51 -9.01 11.27
C ASN A 98 8.07 -8.80 10.78
N ILE A 99 7.85 -9.11 9.52
CA ILE A 99 6.53 -9.07 8.89
C ILE A 99 6.33 -10.39 8.15
N THR A 100 5.21 -11.04 8.45
CA THR A 100 4.67 -12.15 7.68
C THR A 100 3.20 -11.83 7.40
N ALA A 101 2.93 -11.37 6.19
CA ALA A 101 1.61 -10.96 5.72
C ALA A 101 1.30 -11.75 4.44
N LEU A 102 1.05 -13.06 4.62
CA LEU A 102 0.79 -14.01 3.55
C LEU A 102 -0.65 -14.54 3.65
N ASP A 103 -1.13 -15.15 2.57
CA ASP A 103 -2.43 -15.85 2.52
C ASP A 103 -3.67 -15.00 2.89
N CYS A 104 -3.53 -13.67 2.94
CA CYS A 104 -4.64 -12.71 2.89
C CYS A 104 -4.82 -12.21 1.47
N ASP A 105 -5.97 -11.65 1.13
CA ASP A 105 -6.21 -11.08 -0.20
C ASP A 105 -5.87 -9.58 -0.25
N TYR A 106 -4.65 -9.24 0.18
CA TYR A 106 -4.23 -7.84 0.23
C TYR A 106 -4.31 -7.16 -1.13
N GLN A 107 -5.00 -6.03 -1.16
CA GLN A 107 -5.05 -5.09 -2.28
C GLN A 107 -4.09 -3.92 -2.06
N GLU A 108 -3.74 -3.68 -0.79
CA GLU A 108 -2.85 -2.60 -0.39
C GLU A 108 -2.03 -3.03 0.83
N ILE A 109 -0.72 -2.90 0.72
CA ILE A 109 0.22 -3.04 1.84
C ILE A 109 1.09 -1.80 1.87
N THR A 110 1.16 -1.11 3.02
CA THR A 110 2.07 0.02 3.24
C THR A 110 2.74 -0.17 4.58
N VAL A 111 4.00 -0.52 4.59
CA VAL A 111 4.75 -0.79 5.81
C VAL A 111 6.11 -0.10 5.80
N GLN A 112 6.59 0.29 6.97
CA GLN A 112 7.94 0.81 7.16
C GLN A 112 8.67 -0.08 8.17
N PRO A 113 9.34 -1.14 7.70
CA PRO A 113 10.11 -2.00 8.57
C PRO A 113 11.30 -1.26 9.17
N ARG A 114 11.79 -1.74 10.31
CA ARG A 114 12.99 -1.20 10.95
C ARG A 114 14.16 -1.18 9.96
N GLY A 115 14.83 -0.02 9.88
CA GLY A 115 15.96 0.20 8.97
C GLY A 115 15.58 0.76 7.61
N PHE A 116 14.28 0.91 7.31
CA PHE A 116 13.83 1.62 6.11
C PHE A 116 13.67 3.12 6.41
N SER A 117 14.16 3.97 5.50
CA SER A 117 14.03 5.43 5.59
C SER A 117 12.63 5.90 5.20
N GLU A 118 12.00 5.18 4.28
CA GLU A 118 10.68 5.46 3.72
C GLU A 118 9.85 4.16 3.70
N PRO A 119 8.53 4.24 3.60
CA PRO A 119 7.67 3.06 3.51
C PRO A 119 7.91 2.25 2.24
N VAL A 120 7.68 0.95 2.33
CA VAL A 120 7.42 0.07 1.19
C VAL A 120 5.91 0.01 1.01
N SER A 121 5.43 0.49 -0.13
CA SER A 121 4.02 0.46 -0.51
C SER A 121 3.83 -0.47 -1.70
N ALA A 122 2.79 -1.29 -1.66
CA ALA A 122 2.40 -2.12 -2.78
C ALA A 122 0.88 -2.09 -2.94
N THR A 123 0.42 -1.82 -4.15
CA THR A 123 -1.01 -1.78 -4.51
C THR A 123 -1.30 -2.76 -5.64
N VAL A 124 -2.50 -3.29 -5.67
CA VAL A 124 -2.95 -4.21 -6.71
C VAL A 124 -3.81 -3.47 -7.72
N LEU A 125 -3.54 -3.69 -8.98
CA LEU A 125 -4.37 -3.25 -10.09
C LEU A 125 -4.95 -4.47 -10.82
N GLY A 126 -6.27 -4.56 -10.85
CA GLY A 126 -7.00 -5.71 -11.41
C GLY A 126 -7.43 -6.72 -10.35
N GLU A 127 -7.86 -7.91 -10.82
CA GLU A 127 -8.39 -8.98 -9.96
C GLU A 127 -7.28 -9.92 -9.48
N GLY A 128 -6.48 -9.49 -8.52
CA GLY A 128 -5.40 -10.26 -7.92
C GLY A 128 -5.22 -9.92 -6.46
N SER A 129 -4.16 -10.41 -5.85
CA SER A 129 -3.77 -10.04 -4.49
C SER A 129 -2.29 -10.26 -4.27
N ILE A 130 -1.77 -9.63 -3.21
CA ILE A 130 -0.36 -9.67 -2.85
C ILE A 130 -0.16 -10.15 -1.42
N GLY A 131 1.07 -10.53 -1.11
CA GLY A 131 1.55 -10.79 0.23
C GLY A 131 2.94 -10.20 0.42
N MET A 132 3.42 -10.19 1.66
CA MET A 132 4.75 -9.65 1.99
C MET A 132 5.40 -10.42 3.13
N THR A 133 6.71 -10.53 3.04
CA THR A 133 7.57 -10.90 4.18
C THR A 133 8.72 -9.92 4.31
N CYS A 134 9.06 -9.52 5.53
CA CYS A 134 10.27 -8.76 5.81
C CYS A 134 10.94 -9.28 7.07
N SER A 135 12.27 -9.34 7.07
CA SER A 135 13.09 -9.74 8.21
C SER A 135 14.29 -8.80 8.36
N TYR A 136 14.36 -8.10 9.49
CA TYR A 136 15.49 -7.23 9.82
C TYR A 136 16.77 -8.02 10.01
N SER A 137 16.70 -9.22 10.62
CA SER A 137 17.88 -10.06 10.87
C SER A 137 18.51 -10.59 9.59
N ASP A 138 17.71 -10.79 8.56
CA ASP A 138 18.14 -11.39 7.29
C ASP A 138 18.37 -10.34 6.19
N ASN A 139 18.07 -9.07 6.50
CA ASN A 139 18.04 -7.97 5.53
C ASN A 139 17.21 -8.33 4.29
N SER A 140 16.06 -8.95 4.50
CA SER A 140 15.16 -9.36 3.41
C SER A 140 13.82 -8.66 3.50
N CYS A 141 13.32 -8.24 2.35
CA CYS A 141 11.95 -7.77 2.19
C CYS A 141 11.45 -8.23 0.81
N GLU A 142 10.38 -8.99 0.80
CA GLU A 142 9.90 -9.66 -0.41
C GLU A 142 8.39 -9.47 -0.54
N LEU A 143 7.96 -9.12 -1.74
CA LEU A 143 6.57 -9.08 -2.15
C LEU A 143 6.24 -10.31 -2.98
N TYR A 144 5.04 -10.83 -2.80
CA TYR A 144 4.54 -12.01 -3.49
C TYR A 144 3.24 -11.66 -4.20
N ALA A 145 3.22 -11.83 -5.53
CA ALA A 145 2.00 -11.82 -6.29
C ALA A 145 1.31 -13.17 -6.14
N LYS A 146 0.04 -13.19 -5.74
CA LYS A 146 -0.70 -14.43 -5.59
C LYS A 146 -1.26 -14.88 -6.93
N ASN A 147 -1.31 -16.19 -7.11
CA ASN A 147 -1.81 -16.81 -8.34
C ASN A 147 -3.35 -16.98 -8.30
N ASN A 148 -4.06 -15.89 -7.94
CA ASN A 148 -5.51 -15.83 -7.93
C ASN A 148 -6.09 -14.99 -9.08
N GLY A 149 -5.22 -14.55 -10.00
CA GLY A 149 -5.52 -13.79 -11.20
C GLY A 149 -4.40 -13.92 -12.22
N GLU A 150 -4.54 -13.28 -13.36
CA GLU A 150 -3.49 -13.25 -14.39
C GLU A 150 -2.46 -12.15 -14.08
N PHE A 151 -1.45 -12.48 -13.27
CA PHE A 151 -0.37 -11.56 -12.96
C PHE A 151 0.43 -11.17 -14.20
N ARG A 152 0.61 -9.87 -14.41
CA ARG A 152 1.31 -9.28 -15.56
C ARG A 152 2.69 -8.76 -15.23
N GLY A 153 2.91 -8.36 -13.96
CA GLY A 153 4.20 -7.88 -13.50
C GLY A 153 4.11 -6.86 -12.37
N TRP A 154 5.29 -6.54 -11.87
CA TRP A 154 5.53 -5.48 -10.89
C TRP A 154 5.98 -4.22 -11.62
N TYR A 155 5.40 -3.09 -11.26
CA TYR A 155 5.70 -1.79 -11.86
C TYR A 155 6.10 -0.80 -10.78
N VAL A 156 7.08 0.05 -11.10
CA VAL A 156 7.51 1.20 -10.30
C VAL A 156 7.56 2.41 -11.23
N ASP A 157 6.95 3.51 -10.83
CA ASP A 157 6.85 4.72 -11.65
C ASP A 157 6.36 4.46 -13.09
N GLY A 158 5.49 3.45 -13.23
CA GLY A 158 4.96 3.04 -14.52
C GLY A 158 5.87 2.12 -15.35
N GLU A 159 7.08 1.85 -14.93
CA GLU A 159 7.99 0.93 -15.62
C GLU A 159 7.86 -0.51 -15.10
N LEU A 160 7.78 -1.47 -16.01
CA LEU A 160 7.80 -2.89 -15.67
C LEU A 160 9.19 -3.30 -15.17
N ILE A 161 9.27 -3.73 -13.90
CA ILE A 161 10.53 -4.12 -13.27
C ILE A 161 10.71 -5.64 -13.16
N SER A 162 9.64 -6.41 -13.06
CA SER A 162 9.68 -7.88 -13.03
C SER A 162 8.35 -8.51 -13.41
N THR A 163 8.41 -9.69 -14.02
CA THR A 163 7.26 -10.58 -14.26
C THR A 163 7.24 -11.81 -13.36
N ASP A 164 8.23 -11.94 -12.48
CA ASP A 164 8.29 -13.02 -11.51
C ASP A 164 7.23 -12.82 -10.41
N TYR A 165 6.67 -13.91 -9.90
CA TYR A 165 5.67 -13.83 -8.82
C TYR A 165 6.25 -13.32 -7.49
N MET A 166 7.55 -13.33 -7.32
CA MET A 166 8.26 -12.79 -6.16
C MET A 166 9.14 -11.62 -6.60
N LEU A 167 9.03 -10.51 -5.87
CA LEU A 167 9.87 -9.34 -6.04
C LEU A 167 10.63 -9.10 -4.73
N SER A 168 11.96 -9.12 -4.80
CA SER A 168 12.81 -8.69 -3.68
C SER A 168 12.95 -7.17 -3.72
N VAL A 169 12.62 -6.53 -2.60
CA VAL A 169 12.79 -5.09 -2.39
C VAL A 169 14.16 -4.86 -1.78
N GLU A 170 14.89 -3.85 -2.27
CA GLU A 170 16.19 -3.48 -1.68
C GLU A 170 15.99 -3.01 -0.24
N TYR A 171 16.76 -3.59 0.68
CA TYR A 171 16.58 -3.33 2.09
C TYR A 171 17.07 -1.93 2.47
N GLY A 172 16.20 -1.18 3.17
CA GLY A 172 16.50 0.17 3.66
C GLY A 172 15.92 1.30 2.83
N GLU A 173 15.52 1.04 1.59
CA GLU A 173 14.89 2.03 0.71
C GLU A 173 13.38 1.80 0.63
N GLY A 174 12.62 2.89 0.73
CA GLY A 174 11.18 2.85 0.46
C GLY A 174 10.91 2.79 -1.03
N ILE A 175 9.79 2.20 -1.41
CA ILE A 175 9.39 2.05 -2.81
C ILE A 175 7.88 1.93 -2.94
N ASP A 176 7.33 2.56 -3.96
CA ASP A 176 5.92 2.41 -4.35
C ASP A 176 5.81 1.47 -5.55
N ILE A 177 5.08 0.39 -5.36
CA ILE A 177 5.01 -0.72 -6.32
C ILE A 177 3.55 -0.97 -6.71
N VAL A 178 3.32 -1.25 -7.98
CA VAL A 178 2.03 -1.73 -8.48
C VAL A 178 2.17 -3.18 -8.92
N ALA A 179 1.37 -4.08 -8.32
CA ALA A 179 1.19 -5.45 -8.78
C ALA A 179 0.05 -5.47 -9.81
N CYS A 180 0.38 -5.66 -11.06
CA CYS A 180 -0.59 -5.58 -12.16
C CYS A 180 -1.17 -6.96 -12.50
N TYR A 181 -2.52 -7.03 -12.55
CA TYR A 181 -3.31 -8.21 -12.92
C TYR A 181 -4.31 -7.90 -14.05
N THR A 182 -4.07 -6.86 -14.82
CA THR A 182 -4.93 -6.47 -15.94
C THR A 182 -4.11 -6.21 -17.20
N ASP A 183 -4.68 -6.48 -18.36
CA ASP A 183 -4.08 -6.13 -19.65
C ASP A 183 -4.21 -4.64 -19.98
N ASP A 184 -5.14 -3.94 -19.30
CA ASP A 184 -5.45 -2.54 -19.55
C ASP A 184 -4.53 -1.59 -18.76
N TYR A 185 -3.48 -2.11 -18.11
CA TYR A 185 -2.55 -1.25 -17.40
C TYR A 185 -1.69 -0.47 -18.38
N SER A 186 -2.04 0.78 -18.52
CA SER A 186 -1.18 1.78 -19.12
C SER A 186 -0.62 2.65 -17.98
N PRO A 187 0.66 2.55 -17.66
CA PRO A 187 1.27 3.43 -16.66
C PRO A 187 1.06 4.87 -17.09
N VAL A 188 0.69 5.72 -16.13
CA VAL A 188 0.62 7.16 -16.38
C VAL A 188 2.03 7.69 -16.42
N LEU A 189 2.54 7.91 -17.61
CA LEU A 189 3.73 8.75 -17.75
C LEU A 189 3.28 10.20 -17.57
N LEU A 190 3.60 10.77 -16.43
CA LEU A 190 3.19 12.14 -16.11
C LEU A 190 3.74 13.11 -17.16
N GLY A 191 2.85 13.85 -17.79
CA GLY A 191 3.20 14.73 -18.89
C GLY A 191 3.02 14.15 -20.30
N ASP A 192 2.84 12.84 -20.46
CA ASP A 192 2.51 12.20 -21.74
C ASP A 192 0.98 12.17 -21.91
N VAL A 193 0.44 13.17 -22.58
CA VAL A 193 -1.02 13.33 -22.73
C VAL A 193 -1.56 12.77 -24.04
N ASP A 194 -0.69 12.35 -24.94
CA ASP A 194 -1.09 11.72 -26.20
C ASP A 194 -0.84 10.18 -26.21
N GLY A 195 -0.18 9.65 -25.15
CA GLY A 195 0.00 8.22 -24.90
C GLY A 195 1.07 7.58 -25.80
N ASP A 196 2.01 8.38 -26.32
CA ASP A 196 3.08 7.87 -27.19
C ASP A 196 4.30 7.32 -26.39
N SER A 197 4.21 7.32 -25.07
CA SER A 197 5.25 6.92 -24.12
C SER A 197 6.46 7.86 -24.06
N SER A 198 6.26 9.13 -24.42
CA SER A 198 7.31 10.14 -24.40
C SER A 198 6.76 11.49 -23.95
N VAL A 199 7.42 12.17 -23.02
CA VAL A 199 7.06 13.54 -22.62
C VAL A 199 7.77 14.51 -23.55
N THR A 200 7.00 15.21 -24.39
CA THR A 200 7.52 16.08 -25.44
C THR A 200 6.90 17.48 -25.38
N LEU A 201 7.39 18.40 -26.22
CA LEU A 201 6.75 19.72 -26.36
C LEU A 201 5.35 19.62 -27.01
N ALA A 202 5.03 18.53 -27.71
CA ALA A 202 3.70 18.33 -28.27
C ALA A 202 2.66 18.18 -27.15
N ASP A 203 3.01 17.43 -26.08
CA ASP A 203 2.17 17.25 -24.90
C ASP A 203 1.95 18.57 -24.18
N ALA A 204 3.02 19.34 -23.94
CA ALA A 204 2.94 20.64 -23.33
C ALA A 204 2.02 21.59 -24.11
N ILE A 205 2.12 21.60 -25.44
CA ILE A 205 1.24 22.39 -26.31
C ILE A 205 -0.20 21.89 -26.23
N HIS A 206 -0.40 20.58 -26.15
CA HIS A 206 -1.74 20.00 -26.01
C HIS A 206 -2.39 20.45 -24.70
N VAL A 207 -1.67 20.31 -23.55
CA VAL A 207 -2.16 20.78 -22.24
C VAL A 207 -2.43 22.28 -22.25
N ALA A 208 -1.54 23.11 -22.82
CA ALA A 208 -1.75 24.53 -22.94
C ALA A 208 -3.04 24.89 -23.72
N ARG A 209 -3.34 24.16 -24.80
CA ARG A 209 -4.57 24.33 -25.58
C ARG A 209 -5.82 23.89 -24.83
N CYS A 210 -5.71 22.84 -24.01
CA CYS A 210 -6.78 22.40 -23.11
C CYS A 210 -7.06 23.46 -22.04
N ALA A 211 -6.01 23.98 -21.40
CA ALA A 211 -6.09 24.99 -20.36
C ALA A 211 -6.81 26.29 -20.82
N ILE A 212 -6.69 26.66 -22.07
CA ILE A 212 -7.38 27.81 -22.65
C ILE A 212 -8.69 27.49 -23.39
N GLY A 213 -9.13 26.21 -23.32
CA GLY A 213 -10.40 25.77 -23.90
C GLY A 213 -10.41 25.66 -25.43
N VAL A 214 -9.23 25.54 -26.07
CA VAL A 214 -9.10 25.37 -27.55
C VAL A 214 -9.13 23.90 -27.95
N SER A 215 -8.75 22.97 -27.07
CA SER A 215 -8.84 21.54 -27.28
C SER A 215 -9.32 20.84 -26.01
N THR A 216 -9.60 19.56 -26.12
CA THR A 216 -9.91 18.67 -25.00
C THR A 216 -8.92 17.51 -25.03
N LEU A 217 -8.64 16.91 -23.87
CA LEU A 217 -7.87 15.67 -23.80
C LEU A 217 -8.66 14.54 -24.46
N SER A 218 -7.93 13.53 -24.92
CA SER A 218 -8.56 12.37 -25.58
C SER A 218 -9.32 11.53 -24.54
N ALA A 219 -10.61 11.35 -24.76
CA ALA A 219 -11.44 10.45 -23.95
C ALA A 219 -11.12 8.96 -24.17
N GLU A 220 -10.31 8.65 -25.19
CA GLU A 220 -9.88 7.27 -25.50
C GLU A 220 -8.62 6.87 -24.69
N LEU A 221 -7.94 7.86 -24.07
CA LEU A 221 -6.78 7.62 -23.22
C LEU A 221 -7.20 7.69 -21.74
N PRO A 222 -7.28 6.57 -21.04
CA PRO A 222 -7.91 6.50 -19.71
C PRO A 222 -7.22 7.35 -18.65
N ASN A 223 -5.97 7.74 -18.88
CA ASN A 223 -5.14 8.48 -17.91
C ASN A 223 -4.73 9.88 -18.40
N ALA A 224 -5.28 10.37 -19.51
CA ALA A 224 -4.86 11.64 -20.08
C ALA A 224 -5.07 12.83 -19.14
N GLU A 225 -6.13 12.84 -18.32
CA GLU A 225 -6.38 13.89 -17.32
C GLU A 225 -5.33 13.84 -16.20
N THR A 226 -4.98 12.65 -15.72
CA THR A 226 -3.95 12.46 -14.68
C THR A 226 -2.57 12.82 -15.20
N ALA A 227 -2.25 12.45 -16.45
CA ALA A 227 -0.99 12.82 -17.10
C ALA A 227 -0.87 14.34 -17.31
N ALA A 228 -1.99 15.03 -17.54
CA ALA A 228 -2.04 16.46 -17.80
C ALA A 228 -1.96 17.33 -16.54
N ASP A 229 -2.43 16.84 -15.39
CA ASP A 229 -2.33 17.50 -14.09
C ASP A 229 -0.93 17.23 -13.49
N PHE A 230 0.07 17.90 -14.05
CA PHE A 230 1.47 17.60 -13.79
C PHE A 230 1.91 18.02 -12.37
N ASP A 231 1.29 19.03 -11.78
CA ASP A 231 1.60 19.48 -10.41
C ASP A 231 0.69 18.84 -9.35
N GLY A 232 -0.27 17.99 -9.76
CA GLY A 232 -1.14 17.22 -8.87
C GLY A 232 -2.16 18.06 -8.10
N ASN A 233 -2.47 19.27 -8.56
CA ASN A 233 -3.38 20.19 -7.86
C ASN A 233 -4.88 19.94 -8.16
N GLY A 234 -5.20 18.99 -9.03
CA GLY A 234 -6.55 18.63 -9.47
C GLY A 234 -7.12 19.57 -10.55
N ARG A 235 -6.26 20.34 -11.22
CA ARG A 235 -6.66 21.25 -12.31
C ARG A 235 -5.65 21.17 -13.44
N ILE A 236 -6.15 21.21 -14.65
CA ILE A 236 -5.33 21.28 -15.84
C ILE A 236 -5.26 22.73 -16.29
N ASP A 237 -4.14 23.39 -16.06
CA ASP A 237 -3.95 24.80 -16.38
C ASP A 237 -2.58 25.08 -17.07
N MET A 238 -2.25 26.36 -17.23
CA MET A 238 -0.99 26.76 -17.89
C MET A 238 0.25 26.40 -17.08
N THR A 239 0.12 26.16 -15.77
CA THR A 239 1.23 25.76 -14.91
C THR A 239 1.72 24.36 -15.30
N ASP A 240 0.78 23.43 -15.50
CA ASP A 240 1.07 22.08 -15.97
C ASP A 240 1.78 22.09 -17.31
N ALA A 241 1.23 22.84 -18.27
CA ALA A 241 1.85 22.97 -19.59
C ALA A 241 3.30 23.48 -19.53
N ILE A 242 3.59 24.43 -18.62
CA ILE A 242 4.94 24.95 -18.42
C ILE A 242 5.85 23.90 -17.79
N LEU A 243 5.35 23.14 -16.80
CA LEU A 243 6.12 22.09 -16.14
C LEU A 243 6.45 20.96 -17.12
N ILE A 244 5.46 20.50 -17.89
CA ILE A 244 5.66 19.50 -18.95
C ILE A 244 6.70 19.99 -19.98
N ALA A 245 6.59 21.25 -20.43
CA ALA A 245 7.56 21.82 -21.36
C ALA A 245 8.98 21.83 -20.80
N ARG A 246 9.15 22.11 -19.50
CA ARG A 246 10.47 22.09 -18.84
C ARG A 246 11.07 20.69 -18.83
N VAL A 247 10.28 19.66 -18.50
CA VAL A 247 10.71 18.25 -18.56
C VAL A 247 11.10 17.88 -19.99
N ALA A 248 10.24 18.22 -20.97
CA ALA A 248 10.48 17.91 -22.38
C ALA A 248 11.80 18.47 -22.93
N ILE A 249 12.28 19.59 -22.37
CA ILE A 249 13.57 20.21 -22.78
C ILE A 249 14.72 19.92 -21.79
N GLY A 250 14.49 19.05 -20.77
CA GLY A 250 15.52 18.68 -19.80
C GLY A 250 15.88 19.78 -18.79
N VAL A 251 14.96 20.69 -18.48
CA VAL A 251 15.09 21.76 -17.49
C VAL A 251 14.14 21.46 -16.33
N ALA A 252 14.55 20.57 -15.43
CA ALA A 252 13.80 20.26 -14.21
C ALA A 252 14.08 21.26 -13.10
#